data_bb8d4c9e25af36aa98cb338684df0d94
#
_entry.id   bb8d4c9e25af36aa98cb338684df0d94
#
_cell.length_a   1.000
_cell.length_b   1.000
_cell.length_c   1.000
_cell.angle_alpha   90.00
_cell.angle_beta   90.00
_cell.angle_gamma   90.00
#
_symmetry.space_group_name_H-M   'P 1'
#
loop_
_entity.id
_entity.type
_entity.pdbx_description
1 polymer ?
#
loop_
_entity_poly.entity_id
_entity_poly.type
_entity_poly.pdbx_seq_one_letter_code
_entity_poly.pdbx_strand_id
1 'polypeptide(L)'
;FCSYVGTAGCFLGVSRALAAALPHVHRVVVEPAESAVLSGGPPGTHHIEGGGIGQRPPQLHPADYDEVVAIPEAQAFQTARQAARTEGIFSGPSTGANLAAAVGIARRLGPGHRVVTIQVDSGLKYLAGQLYS
;
A
#
# COMPACT_ATOMS: atom_id res chain seq x y z
N PHE A 1 7.28 6.30 -5.34
CA PHE A 1 6.30 6.38 -4.24
C PHE A 1 5.26 5.28 -4.41
N CYS A 2 4.96 4.53 -3.35
CA CYS A 2 3.88 3.55 -3.36
C CYS A 2 2.96 3.74 -2.16
N SER A 3 1.65 3.49 -2.34
CA SER A 3 0.67 3.54 -1.26
C SER A 3 -0.56 2.70 -1.55
N TYR A 4 -1.05 2.03 -0.51
CA TYR A 4 -2.33 1.34 -0.46
C TYR A 4 -3.48 2.35 -0.59
N VAL A 5 -4.47 2.04 -1.43
CA VAL A 5 -5.54 2.99 -1.74
C VAL A 5 -6.91 2.52 -1.26
N GLY A 6 -7.63 3.46 -0.63
CA GLY A 6 -9.06 3.40 -0.41
C GLY A 6 -9.77 4.34 -1.40
N THR A 7 -10.08 5.55 -0.96
CA THR A 7 -10.64 6.60 -1.84
C THR A 7 -9.62 7.25 -2.76
N ALA A 8 -8.35 6.90 -2.63
CA ALA A 8 -7.19 7.45 -3.33
C ALA A 8 -6.81 8.91 -3.02
N GLY A 9 -7.50 9.60 -2.11
CA GLY A 9 -7.21 11.00 -1.81
C GLY A 9 -5.77 11.25 -1.37
N CYS A 10 -5.26 10.44 -0.43
CA CYS A 10 -3.89 10.51 0.05
C CYS A 10 -2.88 10.22 -1.07
N PHE A 11 -3.09 9.13 -1.81
CA PHE A 11 -2.22 8.76 -2.94
C PHE A 11 -2.14 9.88 -3.97
N LEU A 12 -3.28 10.44 -4.39
CA LEU A 12 -3.34 11.51 -5.39
C LEU A 12 -2.65 12.79 -4.90
N GLY A 13 -2.90 13.18 -3.66
CA GLY A 13 -2.27 14.39 -3.09
C GLY A 13 -0.75 14.28 -3.06
N VAL A 14 -0.23 13.17 -2.53
CA VAL A 14 1.22 12.95 -2.43
C VAL A 14 1.85 12.75 -3.81
N SER A 15 1.28 11.91 -4.67
CA SER A 15 1.86 11.61 -5.98
C SER A 15 1.91 12.83 -6.89
N ARG A 16 0.89 13.69 -6.85
CA ARG A 16 0.86 14.94 -7.62
C ARG A 16 1.91 15.93 -7.12
N ALA A 17 2.05 16.09 -5.81
CA ALA A 17 3.08 16.95 -5.22
C ALA A 17 4.49 16.45 -5.56
N LEU A 18 4.72 15.14 -5.46
CA LEU A 18 6.00 14.55 -5.83
C LEU A 18 6.29 14.69 -7.32
N ALA A 19 5.33 14.44 -8.20
CA ALA A 19 5.52 14.57 -9.65
C ALA A 19 5.83 16.02 -10.08
N ALA A 20 5.28 17.01 -9.38
CA ALA A 20 5.61 18.42 -9.65
C ALA A 20 7.07 18.76 -9.29
N ALA A 21 7.62 18.14 -8.24
CA ALA A 21 9.00 18.37 -7.80
C ALA A 21 10.01 17.40 -8.45
N LEU A 22 9.56 16.19 -8.77
CA LEU A 22 10.35 15.07 -9.27
C LEU A 22 9.66 14.46 -10.50
N PRO A 23 9.82 15.01 -11.71
CA PRO A 23 9.07 14.59 -12.91
C PRO A 23 9.20 13.11 -13.28
N HIS A 24 10.25 12.45 -12.80
CA HIS A 24 10.51 11.02 -13.06
C HIS A 24 10.12 10.10 -11.90
N VAL A 25 9.37 10.60 -10.90
CA VAL A 25 8.92 9.76 -9.80
C VAL A 25 7.98 8.65 -10.32
N HIS A 26 8.31 7.41 -10.01
CA HIS A 26 7.45 6.26 -10.31
C HIS A 26 6.38 6.14 -9.22
N ARG A 27 5.11 6.11 -9.62
CA ARG A 27 3.94 6.16 -8.74
C ARG A 27 3.23 4.81 -8.77
N VAL A 28 3.20 4.13 -7.64
CA VAL A 28 2.68 2.77 -7.54
C VAL A 28 1.47 2.73 -6.61
N VAL A 29 0.35 2.31 -7.13
CA VAL A 29 -0.84 2.01 -6.34
C VAL A 29 -0.73 0.60 -5.77
N VAL A 30 -1.05 0.44 -4.49
CA VAL A 30 -1.11 -0.85 -3.82
C VAL A 30 -2.56 -1.21 -3.54
N GLU A 31 -2.94 -2.45 -3.87
CA GLU A 31 -4.28 -3.00 -3.62
C GLU A 31 -4.19 -4.40 -3.00
N PRO A 32 -5.27 -4.92 -2.37
CA PRO A 32 -5.28 -6.30 -1.89
C PRO A 32 -5.41 -7.27 -3.06
N ALA A 33 -4.64 -8.35 -3.04
CA ALA A 33 -4.70 -9.38 -4.08
C ALA A 33 -6.07 -10.07 -4.14
N GLU A 34 -6.75 -10.18 -2.99
CA GLU A 34 -8.09 -10.75 -2.86
C GLU A 34 -9.18 -9.87 -3.50
N SER A 35 -8.89 -8.59 -3.75
CA SER A 35 -9.82 -7.62 -4.37
C SER A 35 -9.06 -6.72 -5.34
N ALA A 36 -8.40 -7.31 -6.33
CA ALA A 36 -7.45 -6.67 -7.25
C ALA A 36 -8.17 -5.94 -8.41
N VAL A 37 -9.11 -5.05 -8.09
CA VAL A 37 -9.97 -4.38 -9.09
C VAL A 37 -9.21 -3.36 -9.95
N LEU A 38 -8.13 -2.79 -9.47
CA LEU A 38 -7.30 -1.86 -10.24
C LEU A 38 -6.43 -2.60 -11.25
N SER A 39 -6.06 -3.84 -10.95
CA SER A 39 -5.40 -4.76 -11.87
C SER A 39 -6.34 -5.46 -12.85
N GLY A 40 -7.66 -5.18 -12.79
CA GLY A 40 -8.67 -5.78 -13.67
C GLY A 40 -9.27 -7.09 -13.15
N GLY A 41 -9.00 -7.46 -11.91
CA GLY A 41 -9.60 -8.60 -11.23
C GLY A 41 -10.98 -8.28 -10.63
N PRO A 42 -11.68 -9.31 -10.13
CA PRO A 42 -12.96 -9.12 -9.44
C PRO A 42 -12.77 -8.52 -8.04
N PRO A 43 -13.81 -7.87 -7.49
CA PRO A 43 -13.85 -7.55 -6.07
C PRO A 43 -13.89 -8.83 -5.22
N GLY A 44 -13.31 -8.78 -4.03
CA GLY A 44 -13.28 -9.89 -3.10
C GLY A 44 -13.17 -9.42 -1.65
N THR A 45 -13.27 -10.37 -0.72
CA THR A 45 -13.22 -10.10 0.71
C THR A 45 -11.78 -10.14 1.20
N HIS A 46 -11.40 -9.15 1.98
CA HIS A 46 -10.12 -9.06 2.69
C HIS A 46 -10.29 -8.26 3.99
N HIS A 47 -9.28 -8.30 4.88
CA HIS A 47 -9.26 -7.61 6.16
C HIS A 47 -8.12 -6.57 6.26
N ILE A 48 -7.55 -6.15 5.12
CA ILE A 48 -6.64 -5.01 5.08
C ILE A 48 -7.49 -3.73 5.13
N GLU A 49 -7.76 -3.25 6.34
CA GLU A 49 -8.61 -2.09 6.55
C GLU A 49 -8.06 -0.81 5.91
N GLY A 50 -8.97 0.10 5.53
CA GLY A 50 -8.64 1.42 4.99
C GLY A 50 -8.55 1.52 3.48
N GLY A 51 -8.72 0.42 2.75
CA GLY A 51 -8.69 0.43 1.29
C GLY A 51 -9.27 -0.83 0.67
N GLY A 52 -9.00 -1.04 -0.62
CA GLY A 52 -9.51 -2.21 -1.34
C GLY A 52 -11.04 -2.27 -1.38
N ILE A 53 -11.70 -1.14 -1.63
CA ILE A 53 -13.15 -0.92 -1.49
C ILE A 53 -14.01 -1.69 -2.52
N GLY A 54 -13.43 -2.63 -3.26
CA GLY A 54 -14.14 -3.46 -4.23
C GLY A 54 -14.54 -2.77 -5.54
N GLN A 55 -14.11 -1.53 -5.73
CA GLN A 55 -14.32 -0.76 -6.95
C GLN A 55 -13.18 0.23 -7.18
N ARG A 56 -12.99 0.67 -8.43
CA ARG A 56 -12.07 1.77 -8.73
C ARG A 56 -12.60 3.07 -8.12
N PRO A 57 -11.80 3.79 -7.31
CA PRO A 57 -12.20 5.11 -6.83
C PRO A 57 -12.46 6.06 -8.01
N PRO A 58 -13.59 6.79 -8.04
CA PRO A 58 -13.95 7.63 -9.19
C PRO A 58 -12.90 8.69 -9.55
N GLN A 59 -12.15 9.16 -8.57
CA GLN A 59 -11.13 10.20 -8.74
C GLN A 59 -9.76 9.64 -9.15
N LEU A 60 -9.56 8.31 -9.15
CA LEU A 60 -8.31 7.68 -9.54
C LEU A 60 -8.35 7.27 -11.01
N HIS A 61 -7.66 8.01 -11.85
CA HIS A 61 -7.57 7.74 -13.28
C HIS A 61 -6.29 6.97 -13.63
N PRO A 62 -6.28 6.22 -14.75
CA PRO A 62 -5.07 5.49 -15.19
C PRO A 62 -3.82 6.36 -15.37
N ALA A 63 -3.99 7.65 -15.64
CA ALA A 63 -2.88 8.60 -15.78
C ALA A 63 -2.27 9.05 -14.42
N ASP A 64 -2.91 8.73 -13.30
CA ASP A 64 -2.45 9.16 -11.97
C ASP A 64 -1.38 8.23 -11.38
N TYR A 65 -1.15 7.06 -11.97
CA TYR A 65 -0.17 6.07 -11.50
C TYR A 65 0.50 5.35 -12.67
N ASP A 66 1.66 4.77 -12.40
CA ASP A 66 2.49 4.10 -13.40
C ASP A 66 2.42 2.57 -13.26
N GLU A 67 2.09 2.07 -12.06
CA GLU A 67 2.04 0.64 -11.75
C GLU A 67 0.97 0.35 -10.67
N VAL A 68 0.42 -0.87 -10.71
CA VAL A 68 -0.42 -1.42 -9.64
C VAL A 68 0.27 -2.66 -9.09
N VAL A 69 0.37 -2.75 -7.76
CA VAL A 69 0.92 -3.91 -7.06
C VAL A 69 -0.16 -4.49 -6.15
N ALA A 70 -0.52 -5.75 -6.39
CA ALA A 70 -1.46 -6.48 -5.56
C ALA A 70 -0.70 -7.25 -4.46
N ILE A 71 -1.09 -7.02 -3.21
CA ILE A 71 -0.47 -7.65 -2.03
C ILE A 71 -1.49 -8.57 -1.36
N PRO A 72 -1.18 -9.87 -1.18
CA PRO A 72 -2.04 -10.78 -0.43
C PRO A 72 -2.18 -10.34 1.04
N GLU A 73 -3.37 -10.49 1.60
CA GLU A 73 -3.67 -10.18 3.01
C GLU A 73 -2.68 -10.85 3.98
N ALA A 74 -2.41 -12.13 3.78
CA ALA A 74 -1.47 -12.88 4.61
C ALA A 74 -0.07 -12.24 4.61
N GLN A 75 0.40 -11.76 3.45
CA GLN A 75 1.67 -11.07 3.33
C GLN A 75 1.65 -9.70 4.02
N ALA A 76 0.57 -8.94 3.87
CA ALA A 76 0.41 -7.66 4.55
C ALA A 76 0.47 -7.82 6.08
N PHE A 77 -0.24 -8.80 6.63
CA PHE A 77 -0.25 -9.11 8.05
C PHE A 77 1.13 -9.56 8.55
N GLN A 78 1.77 -10.48 7.84
CA GLN A 78 3.11 -10.95 8.17
C GLN A 78 4.12 -9.80 8.19
N THR A 79 4.06 -8.92 7.17
CA THR A 79 4.98 -7.78 7.05
C THR A 79 4.76 -6.77 8.17
N ALA A 80 3.51 -6.47 8.55
CA ALA A 80 3.20 -5.59 9.67
C ALA A 80 3.77 -6.14 11.00
N ARG A 81 3.57 -7.45 11.26
CA ARG A 81 4.14 -8.11 12.46
C ARG A 81 5.66 -8.08 12.46
N GLN A 82 6.28 -8.36 11.32
CA GLN A 82 7.74 -8.33 11.20
C GLN A 82 8.28 -6.93 11.44
N ALA A 83 7.70 -5.90 10.80
CA ALA A 83 8.11 -4.51 10.98
C ALA A 83 7.99 -4.05 12.45
N ALA A 84 6.94 -4.49 13.16
CA ALA A 84 6.82 -4.23 14.59
C ALA A 84 7.95 -4.86 15.42
N ARG A 85 8.35 -6.10 15.08
CA ARG A 85 9.37 -6.84 15.82
C ARG A 85 10.80 -6.39 15.52
N THR A 86 11.10 -6.07 14.25
CA THR A 86 12.49 -5.80 13.82
C THR A 86 12.81 -4.32 13.73
N GLU A 87 11.81 -3.47 13.43
CA GLU A 87 12.01 -2.04 13.18
C GLU A 87 11.29 -1.14 14.21
N GLY A 88 10.49 -1.72 15.10
CA GLY A 88 9.65 -0.95 16.03
C GLY A 88 8.48 -0.22 15.36
N ILE A 89 8.14 -0.57 14.11
CA ILE A 89 7.02 0.02 13.36
C ILE A 89 5.73 -0.71 13.72
N PHE A 90 5.10 -0.29 14.80
CA PHE A 90 3.85 -0.86 15.28
C PHE A 90 2.66 -0.18 14.59
N SER A 91 2.08 -0.85 13.60
CA SER A 91 1.13 -0.25 12.65
C SER A 91 0.04 -1.24 12.20
N GLY A 92 -0.93 -0.75 11.45
CA GLY A 92 -2.03 -1.55 10.91
C GLY A 92 -1.67 -2.34 9.64
N PRO A 93 -2.63 -3.14 9.11
CA PRO A 93 -2.42 -4.04 7.99
C PRO A 93 -2.15 -3.29 6.67
N SER A 94 -2.71 -2.10 6.48
CA SER A 94 -2.44 -1.27 5.29
C SER A 94 -0.98 -0.78 5.24
N THR A 95 -0.37 -0.50 6.40
CA THR A 95 1.08 -0.26 6.48
C THR A 95 1.86 -1.51 6.10
N GLY A 96 1.41 -2.69 6.54
CA GLY A 96 2.01 -3.96 6.15
C GLY A 96 1.99 -4.18 4.63
N ALA A 97 0.86 -3.88 3.97
CA ALA A 97 0.75 -3.92 2.52
C ALA A 97 1.71 -2.92 1.83
N ASN A 98 1.77 -1.70 2.35
CA ASN A 98 2.68 -0.65 1.88
C ASN A 98 4.14 -1.10 1.97
N LEU A 99 4.56 -1.63 3.12
CA LEU A 99 5.93 -2.10 3.34
C LEU A 99 6.25 -3.30 2.44
N ALA A 100 5.33 -4.25 2.28
CA ALA A 100 5.54 -5.40 1.39
C ALA A 100 5.77 -4.95 -0.05
N ALA A 101 4.96 -4.02 -0.55
CA ALA A 101 5.12 -3.42 -1.87
C ALA A 101 6.44 -2.65 -1.97
N ALA A 102 6.74 -1.79 -0.99
CA ALA A 102 7.95 -0.97 -0.98
C ALA A 102 9.23 -1.81 -1.00
N VAL A 103 9.30 -2.88 -0.20
CA VAL A 103 10.43 -3.82 -0.17
C VAL A 103 10.56 -4.55 -1.50
N GLY A 104 9.46 -5.00 -2.10
CA GLY A 104 9.46 -5.63 -3.43
C GLY A 104 10.00 -4.70 -4.52
N ILE A 105 9.54 -3.44 -4.52
CA ILE A 105 10.01 -2.40 -5.44
C ILE A 105 11.49 -2.10 -5.21
N ALA A 106 11.91 -1.92 -3.96
CA ALA A 106 13.30 -1.62 -3.62
C ALA A 106 14.27 -2.72 -4.09
N ARG A 107 13.89 -3.99 -3.90
CA ARG A 107 14.67 -5.14 -4.39
C ARG A 107 14.79 -5.15 -5.91
N ARG A 108 13.71 -4.82 -6.61
CA ARG A 108 13.69 -4.76 -8.08
C ARG A 108 14.54 -3.59 -8.62
N LEU A 109 14.52 -2.45 -7.95
CA LEU A 109 15.30 -1.28 -8.36
C LEU A 109 16.81 -1.40 -8.04
N GLY A 110 17.15 -2.10 -6.96
CA GLY A 110 18.54 -2.23 -6.51
C GLY A 110 19.09 -1.01 -5.77
N PRO A 111 20.41 -1.00 -5.49
CA PRO A 111 21.08 0.07 -4.77
C PRO A 111 20.98 1.44 -5.45
N GLY A 112 21.04 2.51 -4.67
CA GLY A 112 21.05 3.89 -5.18
C GLY A 112 19.65 4.49 -5.41
N HIS A 113 18.58 3.72 -5.23
CA HIS A 113 17.21 4.18 -5.37
C HIS A 113 16.54 4.45 -4.02
N ARG A 114 15.55 5.34 -4.03
CA ARG A 114 14.71 5.62 -2.85
C ARG A 114 13.29 5.17 -3.13
N VAL A 115 12.75 4.39 -2.21
CA VAL A 115 11.34 4.01 -2.20
C VAL A 115 10.69 4.63 -0.97
N VAL A 116 9.61 5.36 -1.19
CA VAL A 116 8.87 6.05 -0.13
C VAL A 116 7.46 5.48 -0.08
N THR A 117 7.02 5.20 1.14
CA THR A 117 5.65 4.77 1.41
C THR A 117 5.14 5.40 2.70
N ILE A 118 3.91 5.06 3.11
CA ILE A 118 3.23 5.67 4.25
C ILE A 118 3.04 4.65 5.35
N GLN A 119 3.44 5.00 6.57
CA GLN A 119 2.91 4.38 7.78
C GLN A 119 1.56 5.03 8.07
N VAL A 120 0.47 4.26 7.91
CA VAL A 120 -0.89 4.82 7.85
C VAL A 120 -1.48 5.08 9.22
N ASP A 121 -1.44 4.08 10.11
CA ASP A 121 -2.05 4.15 11.43
C ASP A 121 -1.29 3.32 12.48
N SER A 122 -1.73 3.43 13.73
CA SER A 122 -1.13 2.71 14.85
C SER A 122 -1.66 1.29 14.96
N GLY A 123 -0.79 0.34 15.31
CA GLY A 123 -1.15 -1.04 15.64
C GLY A 123 -2.08 -1.17 16.85
N LEU A 124 -2.22 -0.13 17.67
CA LEU A 124 -3.14 -0.13 18.83
C LEU A 124 -4.59 -0.42 18.45
N LYS A 125 -5.02 -0.04 17.25
CA LYS A 125 -6.37 -0.34 16.75
C LYS A 125 -6.63 -1.83 16.54
N TYR A 126 -5.57 -2.63 16.40
CA TYR A 126 -5.63 -4.00 15.91
C TYR A 126 -5.26 -5.03 16.97
N LEU A 127 -5.15 -4.64 18.26
CA LEU A 127 -4.78 -5.53 19.36
C LEU A 127 -5.83 -6.62 19.65
N ALA A 128 -7.11 -6.31 19.42
CA ALA A 128 -8.20 -7.26 19.61
C ALA A 128 -8.50 -8.11 18.36
N GLY A 129 -7.79 -7.87 17.25
CA GLY A 129 -8.04 -8.54 15.98
C GLY A 129 -6.99 -9.60 15.64
N GLN A 130 -7.11 -10.15 14.43
CA GLN A 130 -6.23 -11.21 13.94
C GLN A 130 -4.78 -10.73 13.64
N LEU A 131 -4.55 -9.42 13.52
CA LEU A 131 -3.25 -8.89 13.11
C LEU A 131 -2.17 -9.17 14.17
N TYR A 132 -2.48 -9.00 15.44
CA TYR A 132 -1.49 -9.13 16.54
C TYR A 132 -1.87 -10.19 17.58
N SER A 133 -2.86 -11.03 17.28
CA SER A 133 -3.21 -12.18 18.14
C SER A 133 -2.25 -13.35 17.93
#